data_1fbbe630e834ba3d59aaa66fee500a24
#
_entry.id   1fbbe630e834ba3d59aaa66fee500a24
#
_cell.length_a   1.000
_cell.length_b   1.000
_cell.length_c   1.000
_cell.angle_alpha   90.00
_cell.angle_beta   90.00
_cell.angle_gamma   90.00
#
_symmetry.space_group_name_H-M   'P 1'
#
loop_
_entity.id
_entity.type
_entity.pdbx_description
1 polymer ?
#
loop_
_entity_poly.entity_id
_entity_poly.type
_entity_poly.pdbx_seq_one_letter_code
_entity_poly.pdbx_strand_id
1 'polypeptide(L)'
;MTFDKAEYAGRLAKVRARMAQHGIDLLVEADPANMHYLTGYDGWSFYVPQIVLVPIENTAPLWIGRGIDRGGAKLTCWMDEDSLLAYPEDMVQHPTLHPMQYVAEEIKRRGWGRARIGIANDCFYYTPRADDALKAALPDATFVEVDL
;
A
#
# COMPACT_ATOMS: atom_id res chain seq x y z
N MET A 1 -6.57 -2.65 -17.71
CA MET A 1 -7.58 -2.22 -16.69
C MET A 1 -8.83 -3.07 -16.88
N THR A 2 -9.23 -3.80 -15.84
CA THR A 2 -10.32 -4.80 -15.94
C THR A 2 -11.71 -4.16 -15.81
N PHE A 3 -11.81 -3.10 -15.04
CA PHE A 3 -13.05 -2.37 -14.79
C PHE A 3 -12.88 -0.89 -15.14
N ASP A 4 -13.98 -0.16 -15.27
CA ASP A 4 -13.91 1.29 -15.48
C ASP A 4 -13.52 2.08 -14.22
N LYS A 5 -13.16 3.34 -14.39
CA LYS A 5 -12.75 4.19 -13.27
C LYS A 5 -13.88 4.44 -12.25
N ALA A 6 -15.14 4.41 -12.70
CA ALA A 6 -16.30 4.61 -11.82
C ALA A 6 -16.47 3.44 -10.86
N GLU A 7 -16.22 2.22 -11.32
CA GLU A 7 -16.24 1.02 -10.46
C GLU A 7 -15.17 1.12 -9.37
N TYR A 8 -13.92 1.48 -9.72
CA TYR A 8 -12.85 1.65 -8.73
C TYR A 8 -13.15 2.78 -7.75
N ALA A 9 -13.73 3.88 -8.22
CA ALA A 9 -14.16 4.97 -7.33
C ALA A 9 -15.21 4.51 -6.32
N GLY A 10 -16.17 3.70 -6.77
CA GLY A 10 -17.19 3.10 -5.89
C GLY A 10 -16.59 2.16 -4.84
N ARG A 11 -15.61 1.33 -5.21
CA ARG A 11 -14.89 0.44 -4.29
C ARG A 11 -14.12 1.22 -3.23
N LEU A 12 -13.36 2.23 -3.66
CA LEU A 12 -12.63 3.11 -2.74
C LEU A 12 -13.55 3.86 -1.78
N ALA A 13 -14.71 4.33 -2.25
CA ALA A 13 -15.69 4.99 -1.38
C ALA A 13 -16.17 4.05 -0.27
N LYS A 14 -16.43 2.77 -0.59
CA LYS A 14 -16.81 1.75 0.41
C LYS A 14 -15.70 1.51 1.43
N VAL A 15 -14.45 1.32 0.97
CA VAL A 15 -13.31 1.11 1.87
C VAL A 15 -13.09 2.33 2.76
N ARG A 16 -13.11 3.54 2.21
CA ARG A 16 -12.97 4.78 2.99
C ARG A 16 -14.08 4.99 4.01
N ALA A 17 -15.31 4.59 3.69
CA ALA A 17 -16.41 4.63 4.66
C ALA A 17 -16.12 3.70 5.85
N ARG A 18 -15.58 2.51 5.62
CA ARG A 18 -15.14 1.59 6.68
C ARG A 18 -13.94 2.13 7.44
N MET A 19 -12.96 2.67 6.75
CA MET A 19 -11.82 3.36 7.39
C MET A 19 -12.30 4.44 8.35
N ALA A 20 -13.23 5.30 7.91
CA ALA A 20 -13.81 6.35 8.74
C ALA A 20 -14.50 5.79 9.99
N GLN A 21 -15.26 4.71 9.88
CA GLN A 21 -15.90 4.03 11.01
C GLN A 21 -14.90 3.53 12.06
N HIS A 22 -13.68 3.14 11.63
CA HIS A 22 -12.62 2.66 12.51
C HIS A 22 -11.59 3.75 12.87
N GLY A 23 -11.80 4.98 12.42
CA GLY A 23 -10.89 6.10 12.66
C GLY A 23 -9.52 5.90 12.00
N ILE A 24 -9.46 5.23 10.85
CA ILE A 24 -8.24 4.97 10.09
C ILE A 24 -8.00 6.10 9.09
N ASP A 25 -6.80 6.68 9.13
CA ASP A 25 -6.39 7.76 8.22
C ASP A 25 -5.70 7.23 6.96
N LEU A 26 -4.98 6.11 7.10
CA LEU A 26 -4.23 5.46 6.03
C LEU A 26 -4.35 3.95 6.17
N LEU A 27 -4.71 3.26 5.08
CA LEU A 27 -4.72 1.80 5.01
C LEU A 27 -3.45 1.32 4.28
N VAL A 28 -2.79 0.33 4.86
CA VAL A 28 -1.70 -0.43 4.25
C VAL A 28 -2.22 -1.80 3.87
N GLU A 29 -2.24 -2.10 2.58
CA GLU A 29 -2.76 -3.33 2.02
C GLU A 29 -1.65 -4.09 1.27
N ALA A 30 -1.47 -5.36 1.58
CA ALA A 30 -0.47 -6.22 0.98
C ALA A 30 -1.04 -7.47 0.29
N ASP A 31 -2.31 -7.77 0.49
CA ASP A 31 -2.93 -8.93 -0.16
C ASP A 31 -3.15 -8.67 -1.66
N PRO A 32 -2.69 -9.56 -2.55
CA PRO A 32 -2.81 -9.37 -4.00
C PRO A 32 -4.25 -9.23 -4.49
N ALA A 33 -5.21 -9.94 -3.90
CA ALA A 33 -6.61 -9.85 -4.29
C ALA A 33 -7.20 -8.48 -3.92
N ASN A 34 -6.87 -7.99 -2.74
CA ASN A 34 -7.30 -6.67 -2.28
C ASN A 34 -6.61 -5.55 -3.05
N MET A 35 -5.31 -5.69 -3.35
CA MET A 35 -4.61 -4.74 -4.23
C MET A 35 -5.27 -4.67 -5.62
N HIS A 36 -5.63 -5.82 -6.19
CA HIS A 36 -6.37 -5.87 -7.46
C HIS A 36 -7.75 -5.22 -7.34
N TYR A 37 -8.49 -5.48 -6.26
CA TYR A 37 -9.79 -4.88 -6.00
C TYR A 37 -9.74 -3.35 -5.97
N LEU A 38 -8.71 -2.79 -5.32
CA LEU A 38 -8.53 -1.35 -5.12
C LEU A 38 -7.97 -0.63 -6.35
N THR A 39 -7.06 -1.26 -7.07
CA THR A 39 -6.22 -0.58 -8.07
C THR A 39 -6.26 -1.20 -9.46
N GLY A 40 -6.71 -2.43 -9.58
CA GLY A 40 -6.59 -3.21 -10.81
C GLY A 40 -5.21 -3.85 -11.01
N TYR A 41 -4.27 -3.64 -10.08
CA TYR A 41 -2.95 -4.26 -10.17
C TYR A 41 -3.06 -5.78 -10.28
N ASP A 42 -2.44 -6.35 -11.31
CA ASP A 42 -2.47 -7.77 -11.62
C ASP A 42 -1.05 -8.27 -11.90
N GLY A 43 -0.20 -8.24 -10.88
CA GLY A 43 1.19 -8.67 -10.93
C GLY A 43 1.45 -9.92 -10.10
N TRP A 44 2.52 -10.67 -10.48
CA TRP A 44 2.90 -11.92 -9.84
C TRP A 44 4.04 -11.81 -8.83
N SER A 45 4.48 -10.60 -8.49
CA SER A 45 5.65 -10.37 -7.64
C SER A 45 5.35 -10.37 -6.14
N PHE A 46 4.35 -11.08 -5.71
CA PHE A 46 3.98 -11.20 -4.29
C PHE A 46 5.03 -11.89 -3.41
N TYR A 47 6.09 -12.44 -3.96
CA TYR A 47 7.25 -12.99 -3.25
C TYR A 47 8.26 -11.91 -2.78
N VAL A 48 8.09 -10.68 -3.20
CA VAL A 48 8.78 -9.49 -2.70
C VAL A 48 7.76 -8.49 -2.14
N PRO A 49 8.14 -7.60 -1.23
CA PRO A 49 7.19 -6.63 -0.69
C PRO A 49 6.57 -5.77 -1.80
N GLN A 50 5.25 -5.71 -1.80
CA GLN A 50 4.47 -4.79 -2.61
C GLN A 50 3.26 -4.36 -1.79
N ILE A 51 2.93 -3.07 -1.86
CA ILE A 51 1.97 -2.44 -0.97
C ILE A 51 1.07 -1.49 -1.76
N VAL A 52 -0.20 -1.46 -1.41
CA VAL A 52 -1.10 -0.37 -1.77
C VAL A 52 -1.40 0.46 -0.53
N LEU A 53 -1.20 1.76 -0.63
CA LEU A 53 -1.59 2.73 0.39
C LEU A 53 -2.89 3.41 -0.03
N VAL A 54 -3.90 3.36 0.83
CA VAL A 54 -5.17 4.06 0.61
C VAL A 54 -5.32 5.15 1.66
N PRO A 55 -5.17 6.44 1.30
CA PRO A 55 -5.45 7.53 2.20
C PRO A 55 -6.96 7.73 2.37
N ILE A 56 -7.36 8.21 3.55
CA ILE A 56 -8.78 8.54 3.83
C ILE A 56 -9.27 9.69 2.95
N GLU A 57 -8.38 10.59 2.57
CA GLU A 57 -8.69 11.71 1.68
C GLU A 57 -9.05 11.19 0.28
N ASN A 58 -9.84 11.96 -0.44
CA ASN A 58 -10.28 11.61 -1.79
C ASN A 58 -9.18 11.82 -2.85
N THR A 59 -8.05 11.15 -2.65
CA THR A 59 -6.91 11.11 -3.58
C THR A 59 -6.70 9.67 -4.09
N ALA A 60 -5.91 9.52 -5.16
CA ALA A 60 -5.62 8.19 -5.69
C ALA A 60 -4.83 7.36 -4.68
N PRO A 61 -5.08 6.03 -4.59
CA PRO A 61 -4.19 5.12 -3.89
C PRO A 61 -2.78 5.16 -4.48
N LEU A 62 -1.80 4.72 -3.70
CA LEU A 62 -0.43 4.53 -4.18
C LEU A 62 -0.12 3.04 -4.25
N TRP A 63 0.42 2.61 -5.36
CA TRP A 63 1.07 1.31 -5.46
C TRP A 63 2.58 1.50 -5.26
N ILE A 64 3.19 0.69 -4.40
CA ILE A 64 4.64 0.69 -4.15
C ILE A 64 5.14 -0.74 -4.25
N GLY A 65 6.07 -0.97 -5.15
CA GLY A 65 6.62 -2.30 -5.39
C GLY A 65 8.02 -2.26 -5.96
N ARG A 66 8.47 -3.40 -6.45
CA ARG A 66 9.77 -3.55 -7.10
C ARG A 66 9.81 -2.84 -8.45
N GLY A 67 10.94 -2.26 -8.81
CA GLY A 67 11.08 -1.48 -10.04
C GLY A 67 10.72 -2.24 -11.32
N ILE A 68 11.09 -3.51 -11.40
CA ILE A 68 10.77 -4.37 -12.55
C ILE A 68 9.24 -4.58 -12.71
N ASP A 69 8.50 -4.55 -11.62
CA ASP A 69 7.04 -4.77 -11.63
C ASP A 69 6.24 -3.50 -11.92
N ARG A 70 6.88 -2.33 -11.85
CA ARG A 70 6.24 -1.05 -12.16
C ARG A 70 5.68 -1.01 -13.59
N GLY A 71 6.33 -1.70 -14.53
CA GLY A 71 5.82 -1.85 -15.91
C GLY A 71 4.46 -2.55 -15.94
N GLY A 72 4.31 -3.63 -15.18
CA GLY A 72 3.03 -4.33 -15.03
C GLY A 72 1.98 -3.47 -14.33
N ALA A 73 2.37 -2.71 -13.31
CA ALA A 73 1.48 -1.77 -12.63
C ALA A 73 0.94 -0.69 -13.60
N LYS A 74 1.79 -0.13 -14.47
CA LYS A 74 1.37 0.82 -15.51
C LYS A 74 0.33 0.27 -16.47
N LEU A 75 0.40 -1.02 -16.78
CA LEU A 75 -0.51 -1.67 -17.72
C LEU A 75 -1.85 -2.04 -17.10
N THR A 76 -1.89 -2.29 -15.80
CA THR A 76 -3.05 -2.88 -15.12
C THR A 76 -3.77 -1.92 -14.18
N CYS A 77 -3.04 -1.03 -13.49
CA CYS A 77 -3.63 -0.04 -12.58
C CYS A 77 -4.41 1.05 -13.32
N TRP A 78 -5.46 1.54 -12.65
CA TRP A 78 -6.25 2.66 -13.15
C TRP A 78 -5.66 4.04 -12.79
N MET A 79 -4.73 4.08 -11.81
CA MET A 79 -4.10 5.32 -11.36
C MET A 79 -3.06 5.80 -12.37
N ASP A 80 -2.75 7.10 -12.29
CA ASP A 80 -1.69 7.71 -13.09
C ASP A 80 -0.29 7.27 -12.60
N GLU A 81 0.72 7.42 -13.45
CA GLU A 81 2.09 6.98 -13.17
C GLU A 81 2.71 7.57 -11.90
N ASP A 82 2.30 8.77 -11.50
CA ASP A 82 2.76 9.44 -10.28
C ASP A 82 2.32 8.71 -9.00
N SER A 83 1.33 7.83 -9.12
CA SER A 83 0.85 6.96 -8.04
C SER A 83 1.50 5.58 -8.02
N LEU A 84 2.41 5.30 -8.96
CA LEU A 84 3.09 4.02 -9.12
C LEU A 84 4.57 4.17 -8.78
N LEU A 85 4.91 3.84 -7.55
CA LEU A 85 6.25 4.04 -6.99
C LEU A 85 7.06 2.75 -6.97
N ALA A 86 8.37 2.88 -7.05
CA ALA A 86 9.28 1.74 -6.95
C ALA A 86 10.34 2.00 -5.88
N TYR A 87 10.51 1.06 -4.95
CA TYR A 87 11.63 1.13 -4.02
C TYR A 87 12.94 0.74 -4.72
N PRO A 88 14.11 1.19 -4.20
CA PRO A 88 15.41 0.82 -4.75
C PRO A 88 15.62 -0.70 -4.77
N GLU A 89 16.18 -1.22 -5.86
CA GLU A 89 16.38 -2.66 -6.07
C GLU A 89 17.32 -3.29 -5.02
N ASP A 90 18.27 -2.54 -4.49
CA ASP A 90 19.17 -3.00 -3.44
C ASP A 90 18.51 -3.28 -2.10
N MET A 91 17.27 -2.84 -1.90
CA MET A 91 16.47 -3.20 -0.74
C MET A 91 15.87 -4.61 -0.79
N VAL A 92 15.87 -5.25 -1.99
CA VAL A 92 15.34 -6.61 -2.16
C VAL A 92 16.28 -7.60 -1.51
N GLN A 93 15.79 -8.34 -0.51
CA GLN A 93 16.55 -9.34 0.24
C GLN A 93 17.86 -8.80 0.86
N HIS A 94 17.90 -7.51 1.16
CA HIS A 94 19.05 -6.89 1.82
C HIS A 94 19.12 -7.34 3.30
N PRO A 95 20.35 -7.57 3.86
CA PRO A 95 20.49 -8.06 5.24
C PRO A 95 19.98 -7.06 6.30
N THR A 96 20.08 -5.76 6.06
CA THR A 96 19.70 -4.72 7.03
C THR A 96 18.66 -3.73 6.53
N LEU A 97 18.54 -3.53 5.21
CA LEU A 97 17.50 -2.68 4.63
C LEU A 97 16.24 -3.48 4.33
N HIS A 98 15.10 -2.80 4.34
CA HIS A 98 13.82 -3.41 3.99
C HIS A 98 12.96 -2.45 3.15
N PRO A 99 12.26 -2.92 2.12
CA PRO A 99 11.37 -2.07 1.30
C PRO A 99 10.33 -1.27 2.09
N MET A 100 9.90 -1.76 3.25
CA MET A 100 8.97 -1.03 4.11
C MET A 100 9.57 0.24 4.73
N GLN A 101 10.90 0.39 4.75
CA GLN A 101 11.54 1.66 5.12
C GLN A 101 11.29 2.73 4.03
N TYR A 102 11.34 2.34 2.77
CA TYR A 102 10.97 3.22 1.66
C TYR A 102 9.48 3.62 1.74
N VAL A 103 8.60 2.66 2.02
CA VAL A 103 7.17 2.93 2.25
C VAL A 103 6.98 3.95 3.37
N ALA A 104 7.69 3.78 4.48
CA ALA A 104 7.63 4.71 5.62
C ALA A 104 8.08 6.13 5.25
N GLU A 105 9.15 6.26 4.45
CA GLU A 105 9.61 7.57 3.97
C GLU A 105 8.57 8.25 3.06
N GLU A 106 7.89 7.50 2.20
CA GLU A 106 6.79 8.01 1.38
C GLU A 106 5.59 8.45 2.25
N ILE A 107 5.27 7.69 3.28
CA ILE A 107 4.23 8.05 4.26
C ILE A 107 4.56 9.37 4.96
N LYS A 108 5.79 9.53 5.45
CA LYS A 108 6.25 10.77 6.08
C LYS A 108 6.22 11.96 5.11
N ARG A 109 6.74 11.76 3.91
CA ARG A 109 6.84 12.82 2.88
C ARG A 109 5.47 13.36 2.49
N ARG A 110 4.42 12.54 2.59
CA ARG A 110 3.04 12.91 2.30
C ARG A 110 2.28 13.47 3.51
N GLY A 111 2.95 13.61 4.65
CA GLY A 111 2.35 14.18 5.87
C GLY A 111 1.58 13.18 6.73
N TRP A 112 1.71 11.87 6.46
CA TRP A 112 0.99 10.82 7.21
C TRP A 112 1.81 10.18 8.33
N GLY A 113 2.96 10.75 8.68
CA GLY A 113 3.86 10.18 9.70
C GLY A 113 3.28 10.08 11.11
N ARG A 114 2.17 10.77 11.39
CA ARG A 114 1.41 10.73 12.65
C ARG A 114 0.02 10.13 12.51
N ALA A 115 -0.27 9.56 11.35
CA ALA A 115 -1.57 9.00 11.04
C ALA A 115 -1.90 7.79 11.91
N ARG A 116 -3.19 7.52 12.05
CA ARG A 116 -3.69 6.24 12.50
C ARG A 116 -3.74 5.30 11.30
N ILE A 117 -2.82 4.35 11.28
CA ILE A 117 -2.56 3.47 10.14
C ILE A 117 -3.20 2.11 10.39
N GLY A 118 -4.12 1.72 9.52
CA GLY A 118 -4.67 0.38 9.47
C GLY A 118 -3.75 -0.55 8.67
N ILE A 119 -3.39 -1.69 9.25
CA ILE A 119 -2.61 -2.72 8.58
C ILE A 119 -3.53 -3.91 8.31
N ALA A 120 -3.74 -4.24 7.05
CA ALA A 120 -4.37 -5.48 6.63
C ALA A 120 -3.32 -6.60 6.65
N ASN A 121 -3.05 -7.15 7.84
CA ASN A 121 -1.96 -8.10 8.07
C ASN A 121 -2.41 -9.55 8.12
N ASP A 122 -3.68 -9.85 7.95
CA ASP A 122 -4.17 -11.22 7.75
C ASP A 122 -3.98 -11.66 6.30
N CYS A 123 -2.72 -11.63 5.84
CA CYS A 123 -2.33 -12.15 4.54
C CYS A 123 -0.95 -12.80 4.61
N PHE A 124 -0.68 -13.73 3.69
CA PHE A 124 0.59 -14.48 3.66
C PHE A 124 1.79 -13.65 3.17
N TYR A 125 1.54 -12.44 2.67
CA TYR A 125 2.54 -11.62 1.98
C TYR A 125 3.04 -10.43 2.81
N TYR A 126 2.44 -10.19 3.97
CA TYR A 126 2.89 -9.19 4.94
C TYR A 126 3.59 -9.88 6.12
N THR A 127 4.92 -9.88 6.08
CA THR A 127 5.73 -10.64 7.05
C THR A 127 5.92 -9.87 8.35
N PRO A 128 6.25 -10.57 9.47
CA PRO A 128 6.62 -9.90 10.72
C PRO A 128 7.77 -8.90 10.54
N ARG A 129 8.77 -9.23 9.70
CA ARG A 129 9.88 -8.33 9.41
C ARG A 129 9.42 -7.06 8.66
N ALA A 130 8.46 -7.19 7.76
CA ALA A 130 7.86 -6.04 7.08
C ALA A 130 7.15 -5.11 8.08
N ASP A 131 6.37 -5.69 8.98
CA ASP A 131 5.65 -4.96 10.03
C ASP A 131 6.62 -4.25 10.99
N ASP A 132 7.64 -4.95 11.45
CA ASP A 132 8.67 -4.37 12.32
C ASP A 132 9.40 -3.21 11.64
N ALA A 133 9.78 -3.36 10.37
CA ALA A 133 10.48 -2.32 9.62
C ALA A 133 9.62 -1.07 9.42
N LEU A 134 8.33 -1.24 9.09
CA LEU A 134 7.40 -0.13 8.93
C LEU A 134 7.20 0.62 10.26
N LYS A 135 6.90 -0.11 11.32
CA LYS A 135 6.63 0.46 12.65
C LYS A 135 7.84 1.17 13.24
N ALA A 136 9.02 0.57 13.11
CA ALA A 136 10.27 1.19 13.58
C ALA A 136 10.57 2.52 12.86
N ALA A 137 10.22 2.63 11.58
CA ALA A 137 10.45 3.83 10.78
C ALA A 137 9.37 4.92 10.97
N LEU A 138 8.24 4.60 11.61
CA LEU A 138 7.11 5.52 11.86
C LEU A 138 6.78 5.59 13.37
N PRO A 139 7.71 6.10 14.20
CA PRO A 139 7.56 6.05 15.67
C PRO A 139 6.40 6.92 16.21
N ASP A 140 5.94 7.90 15.44
CA ASP A 140 4.87 8.81 15.83
C ASP A 140 3.48 8.39 15.30
N ALA A 141 3.42 7.35 14.47
CA ALA A 141 2.15 6.81 13.96
C ALA A 141 1.52 5.85 14.98
N THR A 142 0.20 5.71 14.88
CA THR A 142 -0.57 4.69 15.62
C THR A 142 -0.98 3.58 14.66
N PHE A 143 -0.71 2.32 15.01
CA PHE A 143 -1.02 1.18 14.17
C PHE A 143 -2.20 0.38 14.71
N VAL A 144 -3.07 -0.04 13.83
CA VAL A 144 -4.26 -0.84 14.11
C VAL A 144 -4.32 -1.98 13.11
N GLU A 145 -4.55 -3.18 13.59
CA GLU A 145 -4.88 -4.31 12.73
C GLU A 145 -6.31 -4.16 12.21
N VAL A 146 -6.51 -4.33 10.92
CA VAL A 146 -7.82 -4.17 10.29
C VAL A 146 -8.10 -5.27 9.28
N ASP A 147 -9.39 -5.59 9.16
CA ASP A 147 -9.98 -6.43 8.11
C ASP A 147 -11.11 -5.59 7.47
N LEU A 148 -10.80 -4.87 6.38
CA LEU A 148 -11.69 -3.87 5.78
C LEU A 148 -12.26 -4.30 4.44
#